data_f09e93ac355a02e019c991a52d9d7ce1
#
_entry.id   f09e93ac355a02e019c991a52d9d7ce1
#
_cell.length_a   1.000
_cell.length_b   1.000
_cell.length_c   1.000
_cell.angle_alpha   90.00
_cell.angle_beta   90.00
_cell.angle_gamma   90.00
#
_symmetry.space_group_name_H-M   'P 1'
#
loop_
_entity.id
_entity.type
_entity.pdbx_description
1 polymer ?
#
loop_
_entity_poly.entity_id
_entity_poly.type
_entity_poly.pdbx_seq_one_letter_code
_entity_poly.pdbx_strand_id
1 'polypeptide(L)'
;MEMSTAILILKKGRQKPVLNRHPWIFSGAIQQVQGNPAPGDLVDIADHRQQFLARAYYNPHSQIQARILSWDPAEAIDNSFWRQKLEQAGNGRFTLNFHPQTTAYRLVNAEADGLPGLIVDKYGDYLVIQCLTLGIDQRKEQLIPLLADLFQPRGILERSDVDVRKKEGLPPTDGLVWGEPPPTEYLIQENGLTFAVNLHQGHKTGFYLDQRDNRAILGQPHLVADQTVLNLFAYTGGFAVYAAAAQAKRIINVDSSAEVLALAERNIAHNGWHRPQDEYLAGDAFEVLRYYRDSHRDEGLQFDLIILDPPKFAHSRRDIDNACRGYKDLNWLALRLLRPGGWLATFSCSGLISADLFQKVLFGAAVDAGRFTQIIRPFSQATDHPVALTFPESAYLKGFLCRVW
;
A
#
# COMPACT_ATOMS: atom_id res chain seq x y z
N MET A 1 -43.39 9.77 -5.11
CA MET A 1 -42.65 10.98 -5.50
C MET A 1 -41.23 10.52 -5.80
N GLU A 2 -40.84 10.47 -7.07
CA GLU A 2 -39.43 10.30 -7.42
C GLU A 2 -38.69 11.51 -6.83
N MET A 3 -37.84 11.26 -5.84
CA MET A 3 -36.95 12.30 -5.34
C MET A 3 -36.02 12.66 -6.48
N SER A 4 -36.15 13.90 -6.99
CA SER A 4 -35.23 14.43 -8.01
C SER A 4 -33.79 14.26 -7.48
N THR A 5 -32.99 13.49 -8.18
CA THR A 5 -31.58 13.29 -7.85
C THR A 5 -30.89 14.67 -7.84
N ALA A 6 -30.20 14.99 -6.75
CA ALA A 6 -29.44 16.24 -6.67
C ALA A 6 -28.33 16.24 -7.73
N ILE A 7 -27.99 17.43 -8.25
CA ILE A 7 -27.04 17.57 -9.37
C ILE A 7 -25.88 18.47 -8.98
N LEU A 8 -24.66 18.01 -9.21
CA LEU A 8 -23.45 18.83 -9.15
C LEU A 8 -23.09 19.33 -10.56
N ILE A 9 -23.20 20.63 -10.79
CA ILE A 9 -22.86 21.26 -12.07
C ILE A 9 -21.38 21.67 -12.03
N LEU A 10 -20.61 21.19 -13.00
CA LEU A 10 -19.20 21.53 -13.14
C LEU A 10 -18.99 22.86 -13.86
N LYS A 11 -17.96 23.61 -13.46
CA LYS A 11 -17.52 24.81 -14.16
C LYS A 11 -17.12 24.48 -15.62
N LYS A 12 -17.34 25.42 -16.52
CA LYS A 12 -16.90 25.32 -17.92
C LYS A 12 -15.40 24.93 -17.98
N GLY A 13 -15.08 23.89 -18.76
CA GLY A 13 -13.72 23.38 -18.93
C GLY A 13 -13.24 22.42 -17.82
N ARG A 14 -14.02 22.19 -16.75
CA ARG A 14 -13.67 21.26 -15.66
C ARG A 14 -14.23 19.85 -15.84
N GLN A 15 -14.99 19.58 -16.90
CA GLN A 15 -15.54 18.27 -17.22
C GLN A 15 -14.52 17.29 -17.81
N LYS A 16 -13.35 17.77 -18.29
CA LYS A 16 -12.37 16.92 -18.99
C LYS A 16 -11.90 15.70 -18.18
N PRO A 17 -11.56 15.80 -16.87
CA PRO A 17 -11.21 14.62 -16.08
C PRO A 17 -12.33 13.58 -16.03
N VAL A 18 -13.60 14.01 -15.87
CA VAL A 18 -14.77 13.11 -15.84
C VAL A 18 -14.94 12.39 -17.16
N LEU A 19 -14.83 13.11 -18.29
CA LEU A 19 -14.88 12.53 -19.64
C LEU A 19 -13.73 11.54 -19.89
N ASN A 20 -12.59 11.76 -19.26
CA ASN A 20 -11.44 10.85 -19.27
C ASN A 20 -11.54 9.75 -18.21
N ARG A 21 -12.72 9.54 -17.61
CA ARG A 21 -12.99 8.48 -16.62
C ARG A 21 -12.21 8.59 -15.33
N HIS A 22 -11.70 9.77 -14.96
CA HIS A 22 -11.08 10.00 -13.65
C HIS A 22 -12.17 10.04 -12.56
N PRO A 23 -12.05 9.27 -11.46
CA PRO A 23 -13.16 9.10 -10.51
C PRO A 23 -13.34 10.25 -9.52
N TRP A 24 -12.41 11.20 -9.42
CA TRP A 24 -12.46 12.27 -8.43
C TRP A 24 -12.91 13.60 -8.97
N ILE A 25 -13.81 14.26 -8.23
CA ILE A 25 -14.23 15.63 -8.48
C ILE A 25 -13.86 16.49 -7.27
N PHE A 26 -12.95 17.41 -7.51
CA PHE A 26 -12.47 18.34 -6.49
C PHE A 26 -13.43 19.52 -6.31
N SER A 27 -13.49 20.08 -5.09
CA SER A 27 -14.34 21.24 -4.74
C SER A 27 -14.18 22.41 -5.72
N GLY A 28 -12.97 22.69 -6.17
CA GLY A 28 -12.67 23.75 -7.13
C GLY A 28 -13.27 23.57 -8.53
N ALA A 29 -13.73 22.35 -8.89
CA ALA A 29 -14.35 22.06 -10.18
C ALA A 29 -15.86 22.32 -10.19
N ILE A 30 -16.52 22.36 -9.04
CA ILE A 30 -17.97 22.50 -8.89
C ILE A 30 -18.35 23.97 -8.99
N GLN A 31 -19.33 24.28 -9.86
CA GLN A 31 -19.93 25.59 -10.02
C GLN A 31 -21.13 25.77 -9.09
N GLN A 32 -22.00 24.77 -9.04
CA GLN A 32 -23.27 24.82 -8.32
C GLN A 32 -23.68 23.41 -7.88
N VAL A 33 -24.34 23.34 -6.72
CA VAL A 33 -25.08 22.18 -6.24
C VAL A 33 -26.56 22.50 -6.38
N GLN A 34 -27.28 21.72 -7.18
CA GLN A 34 -28.75 21.81 -7.32
C GLN A 34 -29.41 20.72 -6.47
N GLY A 35 -30.50 21.06 -5.82
CA GLY A 35 -31.08 20.24 -4.77
C GLY A 35 -30.37 20.47 -3.42
N ASN A 36 -30.63 19.63 -2.47
CA ASN A 36 -30.05 19.69 -1.13
C ASN A 36 -29.54 18.31 -0.69
N PRO A 37 -28.49 17.78 -1.34
CA PRO A 37 -27.97 16.47 -0.99
C PRO A 37 -27.34 16.48 0.41
N ALA A 38 -27.69 15.47 1.21
CA ALA A 38 -26.99 15.22 2.45
C ALA A 38 -25.57 14.67 2.17
N PRO A 39 -24.62 14.82 3.11
CA PRO A 39 -23.33 14.18 2.98
C PRO A 39 -23.48 12.65 2.84
N GLY A 40 -22.86 12.06 1.80
CA GLY A 40 -22.94 10.65 1.45
C GLY A 40 -24.01 10.28 0.43
N ASP A 41 -24.91 11.19 0.10
CA ASP A 41 -25.97 10.95 -0.91
C ASP A 41 -25.39 10.71 -2.30
N LEU A 42 -26.17 9.98 -3.10
CA LEU A 42 -25.92 9.86 -4.53
C LEU A 42 -26.35 11.15 -5.24
N VAL A 43 -25.50 11.61 -6.15
CA VAL A 43 -25.73 12.81 -6.96
C VAL A 43 -25.36 12.54 -8.41
N ASP A 44 -26.04 13.21 -9.31
CA ASP A 44 -25.63 13.24 -10.71
C ASP A 44 -24.63 14.38 -10.94
N ILE A 45 -23.64 14.11 -11.76
CA ILE A 45 -22.64 15.09 -12.19
C ILE A 45 -23.04 15.57 -13.59
N ALA A 46 -23.13 16.88 -13.78
CA ALA A 46 -23.45 17.48 -15.07
C ALA A 46 -22.41 18.54 -15.48
N ASP A 47 -22.27 18.76 -16.76
CA ASP A 47 -21.48 19.85 -17.29
C ASP A 47 -22.20 21.21 -17.11
N HIS A 48 -21.54 22.31 -17.52
CA HIS A 48 -22.10 23.67 -17.46
C HIS A 48 -23.34 23.89 -18.37
N ARG A 49 -23.67 22.91 -19.22
CA ARG A 49 -24.88 22.88 -20.06
C ARG A 49 -25.95 21.94 -19.51
N GLN A 50 -25.75 21.45 -18.30
CA GLN A 50 -26.62 20.48 -17.62
C GLN A 50 -26.72 19.12 -18.31
N GLN A 51 -25.72 18.74 -19.12
CA GLN A 51 -25.64 17.41 -19.71
C GLN A 51 -25.05 16.44 -18.69
N PHE A 52 -25.67 15.29 -18.49
CA PHE A 52 -25.20 14.23 -17.59
C PHE A 52 -23.80 13.77 -17.99
N LEU A 53 -22.93 13.59 -16.98
CA LEU A 53 -21.58 13.10 -17.13
C LEU A 53 -21.33 11.81 -16.37
N ALA A 54 -21.84 11.70 -15.13
CA ALA A 54 -21.58 10.57 -14.23
C ALA A 54 -22.53 10.59 -13.03
N ARG A 55 -22.57 9.49 -12.28
CA ARG A 55 -23.20 9.39 -10.95
C ARG A 55 -22.15 9.12 -9.89
N ALA A 56 -22.25 9.80 -8.75
CA ALA A 56 -21.25 9.80 -7.70
C ALA A 56 -21.91 9.84 -6.32
N TYR A 57 -21.19 9.54 -5.25
CA TYR A 57 -21.58 9.99 -3.91
C TYR A 57 -20.87 11.30 -3.57
N TYR A 58 -21.53 12.10 -2.73
CA TYR A 58 -21.16 13.47 -2.41
C TYR A 58 -20.69 13.62 -0.96
N ASN A 59 -19.59 14.36 -0.74
CA ASN A 59 -19.15 14.76 0.58
C ASN A 59 -18.67 16.21 0.58
N PRO A 60 -19.45 17.16 1.12
CA PRO A 60 -19.09 18.58 1.16
C PRO A 60 -17.90 18.88 2.07
N HIS A 61 -17.56 17.99 3.00
CA HIS A 61 -16.46 18.18 3.96
C HIS A 61 -15.09 17.83 3.34
N SER A 62 -15.07 17.03 2.27
CA SER A 62 -13.85 16.61 1.60
C SER A 62 -13.40 17.60 0.52
N GLN A 63 -12.08 17.69 0.28
CA GLN A 63 -11.56 18.36 -0.92
C GLN A 63 -11.94 17.64 -2.21
N ILE A 64 -12.09 16.31 -2.15
CA ILE A 64 -12.64 15.48 -3.23
C ILE A 64 -14.13 15.33 -2.94
N GLN A 65 -14.92 16.35 -3.37
CA GLN A 65 -16.32 16.43 -2.98
C GLN A 65 -17.25 15.40 -3.64
N ALA A 66 -16.84 14.82 -4.77
CA ALA A 66 -17.60 13.70 -5.31
C ALA A 66 -16.65 12.61 -5.83
N ARG A 67 -17.05 11.35 -5.65
CA ARG A 67 -16.36 10.18 -6.17
C ARG A 67 -17.31 9.38 -7.04
N ILE A 68 -16.93 9.25 -8.31
CA ILE A 68 -17.75 8.67 -9.35
C ILE A 68 -17.85 7.16 -9.18
N LEU A 69 -19.06 6.64 -9.28
CA LEU A 69 -19.39 5.22 -9.24
C LEU A 69 -19.72 4.70 -10.64
N SER A 70 -20.46 5.51 -11.44
CA SER A 70 -20.88 5.13 -12.77
C SER A 70 -20.87 6.30 -13.72
N TRP A 71 -20.60 6.03 -14.98
CA TRP A 71 -20.72 6.97 -16.12
C TRP A 71 -21.92 6.65 -17.00
N ASP A 72 -22.70 5.64 -16.64
CA ASP A 72 -23.92 5.27 -17.35
C ASP A 72 -25.15 5.85 -16.61
N PRO A 73 -25.95 6.72 -17.25
CA PRO A 73 -27.14 7.27 -16.62
C PRO A 73 -28.22 6.22 -16.30
N ALA A 74 -28.21 5.08 -17.01
CA ALA A 74 -29.16 4.00 -16.80
C ALA A 74 -28.76 3.04 -15.67
N GLU A 75 -27.50 3.10 -15.20
CA GLU A 75 -26.99 2.21 -14.15
C GLU A 75 -27.49 2.65 -12.79
N ALA A 76 -28.33 1.82 -12.15
CA ALA A 76 -28.78 2.04 -10.77
C ALA A 76 -27.69 1.65 -9.78
N ILE A 77 -27.46 2.49 -8.76
CA ILE A 77 -26.48 2.21 -7.68
C ILE A 77 -27.22 1.51 -6.52
N ASP A 78 -27.54 0.27 -6.75
CA ASP A 78 -28.29 -0.62 -5.81
C ASP A 78 -27.44 -1.81 -5.36
N ASN A 79 -28.05 -2.79 -4.69
CA ASN A 79 -27.37 -4.00 -4.26
C ASN A 79 -26.76 -4.82 -5.41
N SER A 80 -27.38 -4.80 -6.59
CA SER A 80 -26.88 -5.49 -7.78
C SER A 80 -25.59 -4.85 -8.28
N PHE A 81 -25.55 -3.50 -8.30
CA PHE A 81 -24.34 -2.74 -8.65
C PHE A 81 -23.17 -3.10 -7.73
N TRP A 82 -23.39 -3.04 -6.39
CA TRP A 82 -22.33 -3.33 -5.43
C TRP A 82 -21.85 -4.78 -5.53
N ARG A 83 -22.78 -5.72 -5.66
CA ARG A 83 -22.46 -7.14 -5.86
C ARG A 83 -21.58 -7.33 -7.09
N GLN A 84 -21.99 -6.78 -8.23
CA GLN A 84 -21.25 -6.90 -9.49
C GLN A 84 -19.83 -6.33 -9.39
N LYS A 85 -19.66 -5.16 -8.73
CA LYS A 85 -18.33 -4.56 -8.53
C LYS A 85 -17.44 -5.42 -7.64
N LEU A 86 -17.98 -6.00 -6.55
CA LEU A 86 -17.25 -6.89 -5.66
C LEU A 86 -16.88 -8.21 -6.35
N GLU A 87 -17.79 -8.79 -7.13
CA GLU A 87 -17.52 -9.99 -7.95
C GLU A 87 -16.44 -9.71 -9.01
N GLN A 88 -16.51 -8.57 -9.68
CA GLN A 88 -15.50 -8.15 -10.66
C GLN A 88 -14.12 -8.02 -10.02
N ALA A 89 -14.03 -7.40 -8.85
CA ALA A 89 -12.78 -7.27 -8.10
C ALA A 89 -12.24 -8.66 -7.70
N GLY A 90 -13.07 -9.54 -7.13
CA GLY A 90 -12.70 -10.91 -6.76
C GLY A 90 -12.22 -11.73 -7.96
N ASN A 91 -12.98 -11.73 -9.04
CA ASN A 91 -12.62 -12.44 -10.28
C ASN A 91 -11.29 -11.93 -10.86
N GLY A 92 -11.03 -10.61 -10.79
CA GLY A 92 -9.75 -10.03 -11.18
C GLY A 92 -8.58 -10.60 -10.39
N ARG A 93 -8.76 -10.94 -9.09
CA ARG A 93 -7.70 -11.55 -8.25
C ARG A 93 -7.54 -13.03 -8.52
N PHE A 94 -8.61 -13.77 -8.73
CA PHE A 94 -8.55 -15.20 -9.01
C PHE A 94 -7.78 -15.52 -10.30
N THR A 95 -7.71 -14.60 -11.26
CA THR A 95 -6.96 -14.75 -12.50
C THR A 95 -5.47 -14.38 -12.40
N LEU A 96 -4.99 -13.85 -11.25
CA LEU A 96 -3.60 -13.40 -11.10
C LEU A 96 -2.58 -14.54 -10.95
N ASN A 97 -2.98 -15.78 -11.01
CA ASN A 97 -2.10 -16.96 -10.93
C ASN A 97 -1.12 -16.88 -9.73
N PHE A 98 -1.65 -16.58 -8.54
CA PHE A 98 -0.86 -16.63 -7.31
C PHE A 98 -0.25 -18.00 -7.09
N HIS A 99 0.89 -18.03 -6.39
CA HIS A 99 1.40 -19.30 -5.88
C HIS A 99 0.29 -20.02 -5.10
N PRO A 100 0.05 -21.33 -5.31
CA PRO A 100 -1.07 -22.06 -4.68
C PRO A 100 -1.14 -21.92 -3.15
N GLN A 101 0.02 -21.72 -2.51
CA GLN A 101 0.13 -21.48 -1.08
C GLN A 101 0.23 -19.96 -0.76
N THR A 102 -0.57 -19.12 -1.41
CA THR A 102 -0.74 -17.71 -1.06
C THR A 102 -2.16 -17.50 -0.57
N THR A 103 -2.33 -17.24 0.74
CA THR A 103 -3.63 -17.11 1.40
C THR A 103 -3.98 -15.67 1.76
N ALA A 104 -3.05 -14.72 1.55
CA ALA A 104 -3.27 -13.31 1.87
C ALA A 104 -2.97 -12.41 0.66
N TYR A 105 -3.96 -11.58 0.30
CA TYR A 105 -3.88 -10.65 -0.82
C TYR A 105 -4.97 -9.58 -0.75
N ARG A 106 -4.78 -8.47 -1.46
CA ARG A 106 -5.79 -7.43 -1.62
C ARG A 106 -6.90 -7.88 -2.54
N LEU A 107 -8.12 -7.94 -2.02
CA LEU A 107 -9.31 -8.34 -2.76
C LEU A 107 -9.97 -7.16 -3.47
N VAL A 108 -10.01 -5.98 -2.82
CA VAL A 108 -10.58 -4.74 -3.40
C VAL A 108 -9.59 -3.59 -3.18
N ASN A 109 -9.22 -2.90 -4.25
CA ASN A 109 -8.27 -1.78 -4.27
C ASN A 109 -8.94 -0.45 -4.65
N ALA A 110 -9.96 -0.07 -3.92
CA ALA A 110 -10.65 1.21 -3.98
C ALA A 110 -11.00 1.67 -5.42
N GLU A 111 -10.57 2.87 -5.80
CA GLU A 111 -10.83 3.48 -7.11
C GLU A 111 -10.36 2.62 -8.28
N ALA A 112 -9.30 1.86 -8.10
CA ALA A 112 -8.76 0.98 -9.15
C ALA A 112 -9.71 -0.18 -9.51
N ASP A 113 -10.62 -0.54 -8.60
CA ASP A 113 -11.67 -1.54 -8.82
C ASP A 113 -13.07 -0.91 -9.00
N GLY A 114 -13.15 0.42 -9.13
CA GLY A 114 -14.43 1.13 -9.27
C GLY A 114 -15.26 1.16 -7.99
N LEU A 115 -14.63 0.98 -6.84
CA LEU A 115 -15.20 1.04 -5.49
C LEU A 115 -14.51 2.13 -4.65
N PRO A 116 -14.63 3.42 -5.01
CA PRO A 116 -13.83 4.49 -4.44
C PRO A 116 -13.87 4.53 -2.92
N GLY A 117 -12.70 4.35 -2.29
CA GLY A 117 -12.56 4.40 -0.84
C GLY A 117 -12.85 3.10 -0.09
N LEU A 118 -13.17 1.99 -0.77
CA LEU A 118 -13.26 0.66 -0.16
C LEU A 118 -11.96 -0.11 -0.38
N ILE A 119 -11.34 -0.53 0.70
CA ILE A 119 -10.25 -1.50 0.70
C ILE A 119 -10.77 -2.79 1.33
N VAL A 120 -10.48 -3.93 0.72
CA VAL A 120 -10.72 -5.25 1.31
C VAL A 120 -9.47 -6.09 1.11
N ASP A 121 -8.88 -6.54 2.20
CA ASP A 121 -7.77 -7.49 2.22
C ASP A 121 -8.24 -8.84 2.75
N LYS A 122 -7.90 -9.90 2.04
CA LYS A 122 -8.14 -11.28 2.47
C LYS A 122 -6.91 -11.81 3.21
N TYR A 123 -7.15 -12.44 4.34
CA TYR A 123 -6.17 -13.13 5.16
C TYR A 123 -6.72 -14.53 5.51
N GLY A 124 -6.40 -15.53 4.70
CA GLY A 124 -6.95 -16.87 4.87
C GLY A 124 -8.48 -16.87 4.88
N ASP A 125 -9.06 -17.19 6.05
CA ASP A 125 -10.53 -17.25 6.25
C ASP A 125 -11.13 -15.91 6.70
N TYR A 126 -10.34 -14.85 6.85
CA TYR A 126 -10.80 -13.55 7.32
C TYR A 126 -10.69 -12.48 6.24
N LEU A 127 -11.59 -11.50 6.32
CA LEU A 127 -11.47 -10.25 5.57
C LEU A 127 -11.17 -9.09 6.53
N VAL A 128 -10.33 -8.17 6.09
CA VAL A 128 -10.11 -6.90 6.77
C VAL A 128 -10.51 -5.78 5.82
N ILE A 129 -11.46 -4.95 6.24
CA ILE A 129 -11.98 -3.84 5.43
C ILE A 129 -11.51 -2.50 5.94
N GLN A 130 -11.37 -1.54 5.03
CA GLN A 130 -11.23 -0.13 5.35
C GLN A 130 -12.27 0.67 4.56
N CYS A 131 -13.10 1.43 5.28
CA CYS A 131 -14.07 2.36 4.74
C CYS A 131 -13.49 3.77 4.81
N LEU A 132 -12.76 4.18 3.77
CA LEU A 132 -11.92 5.38 3.80
C LEU A 132 -12.67 6.67 3.46
N THR A 133 -13.90 6.56 2.93
CA THR A 133 -14.71 7.68 2.45
C THR A 133 -16.10 7.64 3.03
N LEU A 134 -16.72 8.81 3.17
CA LEU A 134 -18.07 8.93 3.75
C LEU A 134 -19.09 8.09 2.97
N GLY A 135 -19.02 8.10 1.64
CA GLY A 135 -19.96 7.33 0.82
C GLY A 135 -19.90 5.82 1.04
N ILE A 136 -18.70 5.27 1.26
CA ILE A 136 -18.52 3.85 1.60
C ILE A 136 -18.87 3.59 3.06
N ASP A 137 -18.49 4.48 3.98
CA ASP A 137 -18.77 4.31 5.40
C ASP A 137 -20.26 4.19 5.69
N GLN A 138 -21.08 5.01 5.03
CA GLN A 138 -22.55 4.95 5.16
C GLN A 138 -23.18 3.70 4.52
N ARG A 139 -22.45 2.99 3.66
CA ARG A 139 -22.94 1.77 2.97
C ARG A 139 -22.40 0.49 3.58
N LYS A 140 -21.77 0.55 4.74
CA LYS A 140 -21.23 -0.65 5.44
C LYS A 140 -22.28 -1.71 5.66
N GLU A 141 -23.47 -1.33 6.15
CA GLU A 141 -24.57 -2.27 6.40
C GLU A 141 -25.05 -3.00 5.14
N GLN A 142 -24.83 -2.39 3.96
CA GLN A 142 -25.14 -2.99 2.67
C GLN A 142 -23.97 -3.84 2.15
N LEU A 143 -22.73 -3.35 2.29
CA LEU A 143 -21.53 -3.99 1.72
C LEU A 143 -21.08 -5.22 2.52
N ILE A 144 -21.16 -5.19 3.85
CA ILE A 144 -20.70 -6.29 4.72
C ILE A 144 -21.44 -7.60 4.43
N PRO A 145 -22.78 -7.64 4.35
CA PRO A 145 -23.50 -8.86 3.97
C PRO A 145 -23.15 -9.37 2.57
N LEU A 146 -22.90 -8.48 1.61
CA LEU A 146 -22.46 -8.86 0.25
C LEU A 146 -21.09 -9.50 0.27
N LEU A 147 -20.14 -8.94 1.03
CA LEU A 147 -18.79 -9.52 1.20
C LEU A 147 -18.87 -10.90 1.87
N ALA A 148 -19.72 -11.04 2.91
CA ALA A 148 -19.93 -12.31 3.60
C ALA A 148 -20.51 -13.38 2.68
N ASP A 149 -21.50 -13.01 1.86
CA ASP A 149 -22.15 -13.93 0.92
C ASP A 149 -21.22 -14.35 -0.23
N LEU A 150 -20.46 -13.40 -0.80
CA LEU A 150 -19.60 -13.66 -1.95
C LEU A 150 -18.32 -14.44 -1.61
N PHE A 151 -17.71 -14.13 -0.47
CA PHE A 151 -16.36 -14.63 -0.14
C PHE A 151 -16.33 -15.59 1.05
N GLN A 152 -17.46 -15.84 1.71
CA GLN A 152 -17.66 -16.82 2.77
C GLN A 152 -16.55 -16.79 3.86
N PRO A 153 -16.18 -15.59 4.40
CA PRO A 153 -15.17 -15.53 5.43
C PRO A 153 -15.73 -16.06 6.77
N ARG A 154 -14.85 -16.46 7.70
CA ARG A 154 -15.24 -16.72 9.10
C ARG A 154 -15.58 -15.44 9.86
N GLY A 155 -14.92 -14.34 9.50
CA GLY A 155 -15.17 -13.04 10.09
C GLY A 155 -14.66 -11.89 9.22
N ILE A 156 -15.22 -10.69 9.44
CA ILE A 156 -14.83 -9.45 8.79
C ILE A 156 -14.47 -8.44 9.88
N LEU A 157 -13.25 -7.92 9.84
CA LEU A 157 -12.79 -6.83 10.71
C LEU A 157 -12.78 -5.52 9.93
N GLU A 158 -13.18 -4.44 10.57
CA GLU A 158 -12.92 -3.09 10.09
C GLU A 158 -11.62 -2.57 10.72
N ARG A 159 -10.74 -1.99 9.90
CA ARG A 159 -9.51 -1.29 10.30
C ARG A 159 -9.48 0.08 9.62
N SER A 160 -10.50 0.87 9.91
CA SER A 160 -10.68 2.24 9.42
C SER A 160 -10.09 3.28 10.40
N ASP A 161 -9.11 2.89 11.19
CA ASP A 161 -8.37 3.70 12.18
C ASP A 161 -7.22 4.51 11.53
N VAL A 162 -7.47 5.11 10.35
CA VAL A 162 -6.46 5.78 9.52
C VAL A 162 -6.75 7.27 9.31
N ASP A 163 -5.68 8.08 9.23
CA ASP A 163 -5.78 9.54 9.15
C ASP A 163 -6.53 10.10 7.94
N VAL A 164 -6.61 9.35 6.86
CA VAL A 164 -7.34 9.80 5.65
C VAL A 164 -8.82 10.07 5.94
N ARG A 165 -9.41 9.36 6.90
CA ARG A 165 -10.82 9.53 7.32
C ARG A 165 -11.10 10.92 7.90
N LYS A 166 -10.15 11.52 8.58
CA LYS A 166 -10.28 12.90 9.09
C LYS A 166 -10.57 13.91 7.96
N LYS A 167 -10.01 13.67 6.75
CA LYS A 167 -10.26 14.51 5.56
C LYS A 167 -11.65 14.32 4.97
N GLU A 168 -12.32 13.25 5.34
CA GLU A 168 -13.70 12.93 4.96
C GLU A 168 -14.71 13.33 6.04
N GLY A 169 -14.25 13.88 7.18
CA GLY A 169 -15.10 14.23 8.33
C GLY A 169 -15.51 13.01 9.15
N LEU A 170 -14.77 11.89 9.06
CA LEU A 170 -15.08 10.64 9.72
C LEU A 170 -14.16 10.39 10.91
N PRO A 171 -14.67 9.84 12.04
CA PRO A 171 -13.84 9.36 13.14
C PRO A 171 -13.09 8.09 12.74
N PRO A 172 -11.97 7.76 13.40
CA PRO A 172 -11.38 6.43 13.31
C PRO A 172 -12.38 5.38 13.81
N THR A 173 -12.38 4.20 13.16
CA THR A 173 -13.27 3.08 13.51
C THR A 173 -12.52 1.79 13.31
N ASP A 174 -12.64 0.85 14.23
CA ASP A 174 -12.07 -0.49 14.18
C ASP A 174 -12.96 -1.50 14.91
N GLY A 175 -12.75 -2.77 14.66
CA GLY A 175 -13.40 -3.87 15.34
C GLY A 175 -14.03 -4.91 14.43
N LEU A 176 -14.64 -5.92 15.08
CA LEU A 176 -15.39 -6.98 14.39
C LEU A 176 -16.70 -6.41 13.87
N VAL A 177 -16.97 -6.58 12.57
CA VAL A 177 -18.21 -6.11 11.94
C VAL A 177 -19.10 -7.26 11.43
N TRP A 178 -18.56 -8.49 11.34
CA TRP A 178 -19.32 -9.68 10.96
C TRP A 178 -18.59 -10.96 11.40
N GLY A 179 -19.34 -12.00 11.79
CA GLY A 179 -18.84 -13.34 12.08
C GLY A 179 -18.00 -13.45 13.35
N GLU A 180 -16.93 -14.22 13.31
CA GLU A 180 -16.03 -14.51 14.43
C GLU A 180 -14.76 -13.66 14.37
N PRO A 181 -14.19 -13.22 15.53
CA PRO A 181 -12.92 -12.51 15.55
C PRO A 181 -11.76 -13.47 15.18
N PRO A 182 -10.74 -13.00 14.43
CA PRO A 182 -9.53 -13.77 14.24
C PRO A 182 -8.73 -13.87 15.55
N PRO A 183 -7.88 -14.90 15.69
CA PRO A 183 -6.92 -14.96 16.80
C PRO A 183 -5.94 -13.78 16.74
N THR A 184 -5.36 -13.42 17.90
CA THR A 184 -4.39 -12.32 17.98
C THR A 184 -3.17 -12.56 17.08
N GLU A 185 -2.70 -13.80 17.00
CA GLU A 185 -1.68 -14.22 16.04
C GLU A 185 -2.32 -15.17 15.04
N TYR A 186 -2.42 -14.74 13.79
CA TYR A 186 -3.02 -15.51 12.71
C TYR A 186 -1.95 -15.87 11.68
N LEU A 187 -1.88 -17.15 11.30
CA LEU A 187 -0.90 -17.62 10.32
C LEU A 187 -1.44 -17.50 8.90
N ILE A 188 -0.69 -16.82 8.05
CA ILE A 188 -0.93 -16.74 6.60
C ILE A 188 0.21 -17.38 5.83
N GLN A 189 -0.04 -17.68 4.58
CA GLN A 189 0.99 -18.12 3.64
C GLN A 189 1.13 -17.09 2.50
N GLU A 190 2.37 -16.84 2.13
CA GLU A 190 2.73 -16.02 0.98
C GLU A 190 3.82 -16.75 0.19
N ASN A 191 3.50 -17.19 -1.02
CA ASN A 191 4.40 -17.96 -1.90
C ASN A 191 5.00 -19.20 -1.21
N GLY A 192 4.22 -19.87 -0.36
CA GLY A 192 4.65 -21.06 0.39
C GLY A 192 5.42 -20.75 1.69
N LEU A 193 5.65 -19.50 2.01
CA LEU A 193 6.27 -19.07 3.26
C LEU A 193 5.20 -18.67 4.28
N THR A 194 5.40 -19.06 5.55
CA THR A 194 4.46 -18.81 6.64
C THR A 194 4.81 -17.51 7.38
N PHE A 195 3.78 -16.70 7.65
CA PHE A 195 3.90 -15.47 8.42
C PHE A 195 2.81 -15.40 9.48
N ALA A 196 3.19 -15.08 10.70
CA ALA A 196 2.27 -14.66 11.75
C ALA A 196 1.94 -13.18 11.57
N VAL A 197 0.65 -12.85 11.57
CA VAL A 197 0.13 -11.49 11.44
C VAL A 197 -0.84 -11.18 12.56
N ASN A 198 -0.92 -9.93 12.96
CA ASN A 198 -1.92 -9.43 13.90
C ASN A 198 -2.92 -8.54 13.14
N LEU A 199 -4.12 -9.06 12.91
CA LEU A 199 -5.17 -8.35 12.16
C LEU A 199 -5.84 -7.24 12.99
N HIS A 200 -5.69 -7.27 14.32
CA HIS A 200 -6.25 -6.26 15.22
C HIS A 200 -5.35 -5.03 15.35
N GLN A 201 -4.02 -5.21 15.40
CA GLN A 201 -3.06 -4.15 15.74
C GLN A 201 -1.92 -3.98 14.74
N GLY A 202 -1.75 -4.92 13.79
CA GLY A 202 -0.71 -4.83 12.76
C GLY A 202 -0.85 -3.58 11.89
N HIS A 203 0.26 -3.15 11.29
CA HIS A 203 0.26 -2.01 10.38
C HIS A 203 -0.67 -2.25 9.18
N LYS A 204 -1.23 -1.20 8.62
CA LYS A 204 -2.24 -1.26 7.56
C LYS A 204 -3.44 -2.11 8.02
N THR A 205 -3.68 -3.21 7.32
CA THR A 205 -4.73 -4.19 7.62
C THR A 205 -4.21 -5.43 8.37
N GLY A 206 -2.89 -5.46 8.66
CA GLY A 206 -2.21 -6.57 9.36
C GLY A 206 -0.84 -6.89 8.78
N PHE A 207 -0.63 -6.74 7.46
CA PHE A 207 0.61 -7.03 6.76
C PHE A 207 0.80 -6.13 5.53
N TYR A 208 2.04 -6.03 5.01
CA TYR A 208 2.35 -5.26 3.80
C TYR A 208 2.20 -6.12 2.53
N LEU A 209 0.96 -6.41 2.14
CA LEU A 209 0.64 -7.25 0.98
C LEU A 209 1.16 -6.68 -0.34
N ASP A 210 1.28 -5.35 -0.42
CA ASP A 210 1.77 -4.63 -1.59
C ASP A 210 3.26 -4.89 -1.93
N GLN A 211 4.04 -5.42 -0.97
CA GLN A 211 5.44 -5.79 -1.15
C GLN A 211 5.66 -7.27 -1.54
N ARG A 212 4.61 -8.08 -1.64
CA ARG A 212 4.73 -9.54 -1.92
C ARG A 212 5.64 -9.85 -3.10
N ASP A 213 5.38 -9.23 -4.24
CA ASP A 213 6.11 -9.53 -5.48
C ASP A 213 7.56 -9.03 -5.39
N ASN A 214 7.80 -7.92 -4.69
CA ASN A 214 9.14 -7.41 -4.44
C ASN A 214 9.93 -8.31 -3.49
N ARG A 215 9.28 -8.86 -2.45
CA ARG A 215 9.90 -9.86 -1.56
C ARG A 215 10.31 -11.11 -2.33
N ALA A 216 9.44 -11.62 -3.22
CA ALA A 216 9.75 -12.78 -4.04
C ALA A 216 10.92 -12.55 -5.00
N ILE A 217 11.06 -11.33 -5.54
CA ILE A 217 12.21 -10.95 -6.38
C ILE A 217 13.49 -10.90 -5.55
N LEU A 218 13.46 -10.23 -4.39
CA LEU A 218 14.63 -10.07 -3.53
C LEU A 218 15.04 -11.37 -2.84
N GLY A 219 14.13 -12.33 -2.68
CA GLY A 219 14.41 -13.67 -2.19
C GLY A 219 14.97 -14.64 -3.24
N GLN A 220 15.37 -14.17 -4.42
CA GLN A 220 16.00 -15.06 -5.42
C GLN A 220 17.41 -15.45 -4.99
N PRO A 221 17.81 -16.75 -5.09
CA PRO A 221 19.11 -17.23 -4.62
C PRO A 221 20.31 -16.45 -5.17
N HIS A 222 20.27 -16.03 -6.43
CA HIS A 222 21.36 -15.27 -7.06
C HIS A 222 21.59 -13.88 -6.44
N LEU A 223 20.65 -13.37 -5.65
CA LEU A 223 20.78 -12.09 -4.93
C LEU A 223 21.22 -12.28 -3.47
N VAL A 224 20.85 -13.40 -2.84
CA VAL A 224 20.95 -13.53 -1.38
C VAL A 224 21.65 -14.80 -0.88
N ALA A 225 21.77 -15.87 -1.68
CA ALA A 225 22.44 -17.09 -1.22
C ALA A 225 23.89 -16.81 -0.81
N ASP A 226 24.28 -17.26 0.39
CA ASP A 226 25.60 -17.03 0.98
C ASP A 226 25.97 -15.53 1.19
N GLN A 227 25.00 -14.63 1.14
CA GLN A 227 25.19 -13.19 1.27
C GLN A 227 24.87 -12.68 2.67
N THR A 228 25.50 -11.56 3.07
CA THR A 228 25.14 -10.77 4.25
C THR A 228 24.14 -9.69 3.86
N VAL A 229 22.94 -9.76 4.43
CA VAL A 229 21.80 -8.90 4.12
C VAL A 229 21.55 -7.92 5.28
N LEU A 230 21.48 -6.63 5.00
CA LEU A 230 21.00 -5.60 5.92
C LEU A 230 19.59 -5.19 5.51
N ASN A 231 18.60 -5.52 6.35
CA ASN A 231 17.19 -5.24 6.14
C ASN A 231 16.73 -4.14 7.10
N LEU A 232 16.62 -2.91 6.60
CA LEU A 232 16.19 -1.75 7.39
C LEU A 232 14.70 -1.49 7.22
N PHE A 233 14.05 -1.04 8.31
CA PHE A 233 12.60 -0.93 8.42
C PHE A 233 11.95 -2.30 8.28
N ALA A 234 12.56 -3.27 8.99
CA ALA A 234 12.30 -4.70 8.79
C ALA A 234 10.86 -5.12 9.12
N TYR A 235 10.15 -4.33 9.96
CA TYR A 235 8.82 -4.66 10.46
C TYR A 235 8.81 -6.11 10.98
N THR A 236 7.83 -6.91 10.59
CA THR A 236 7.71 -8.33 10.99
C THR A 236 8.56 -9.28 10.15
N GLY A 237 9.61 -8.78 9.49
CA GLY A 237 10.62 -9.59 8.80
C GLY A 237 10.20 -10.11 7.43
N GLY A 238 9.27 -9.45 6.73
CA GLY A 238 8.80 -9.94 5.43
C GLY A 238 9.93 -10.26 4.45
N PHE A 239 10.88 -9.33 4.25
CA PHE A 239 12.05 -9.57 3.39
C PHE A 239 13.05 -10.57 4.01
N ALA A 240 13.19 -10.58 5.35
CA ALA A 240 14.10 -11.48 6.04
C ALA A 240 13.70 -12.95 5.87
N VAL A 241 12.41 -13.27 5.93
CA VAL A 241 11.91 -14.65 5.72
C VAL A 241 12.26 -15.13 4.31
N TYR A 242 12.10 -14.29 3.29
CA TYR A 242 12.50 -14.63 1.91
C TYR A 242 14.02 -14.77 1.76
N ALA A 243 14.81 -13.93 2.44
CA ALA A 243 16.26 -14.05 2.44
C ALA A 243 16.72 -15.33 3.15
N ALA A 244 16.08 -15.69 4.26
CA ALA A 244 16.35 -16.94 4.97
C ALA A 244 16.00 -18.17 4.11
N ALA A 245 14.85 -18.15 3.43
CA ALA A 245 14.44 -19.20 2.49
C ALA A 245 15.46 -19.42 1.37
N ALA A 246 16.08 -18.35 0.88
CA ALA A 246 17.13 -18.39 -0.14
C ALA A 246 18.54 -18.57 0.43
N GLN A 247 18.66 -19.00 1.70
CA GLN A 247 19.94 -19.36 2.35
C GLN A 247 20.93 -18.20 2.45
N ALA A 248 20.45 -16.99 2.77
CA ALA A 248 21.33 -15.89 3.13
C ALA A 248 22.29 -16.32 4.25
N LYS A 249 23.58 -15.92 4.15
CA LYS A 249 24.60 -16.24 5.15
C LYS A 249 24.25 -15.63 6.51
N ARG A 250 23.85 -14.38 6.54
CA ARG A 250 23.48 -13.61 7.74
C ARG A 250 22.48 -12.53 7.36
N ILE A 251 21.50 -12.31 8.21
CA ILE A 251 20.51 -11.26 8.05
C ILE A 251 20.56 -10.35 9.28
N ILE A 252 20.70 -9.05 9.07
CA ILE A 252 20.62 -8.05 10.13
C ILE A 252 19.35 -7.27 9.91
N ASN A 253 18.40 -7.44 10.83
CA ASN A 253 17.10 -6.78 10.79
C ASN A 253 17.12 -5.57 11.70
N VAL A 254 16.73 -4.40 11.19
CA VAL A 254 16.68 -3.15 11.93
C VAL A 254 15.26 -2.58 11.84
N ASP A 255 14.67 -2.31 13.00
CA ASP A 255 13.41 -1.58 13.13
C ASP A 255 13.41 -0.80 14.45
N SER A 256 12.62 0.25 14.55
CA SER A 256 12.48 1.04 15.77
C SER A 256 11.74 0.29 16.89
N SER A 257 10.94 -0.72 16.55
CA SER A 257 10.14 -1.51 17.51
C SER A 257 10.75 -2.88 17.77
N ALA A 258 11.17 -3.13 19.01
CA ALA A 258 11.65 -4.44 19.46
C ALA A 258 10.55 -5.52 19.36
N GLU A 259 9.28 -5.14 19.52
CA GLU A 259 8.15 -6.07 19.45
C GLU A 259 7.97 -6.64 18.04
N VAL A 260 8.04 -5.79 17.01
CA VAL A 260 7.91 -6.27 15.62
C VAL A 260 9.14 -7.09 15.20
N LEU A 261 10.33 -6.79 15.73
CA LEU A 261 11.53 -7.59 15.51
C LEU A 261 11.45 -8.97 16.17
N ALA A 262 10.86 -9.07 17.36
CA ALA A 262 10.59 -10.37 17.98
C ALA A 262 9.59 -11.21 17.15
N LEU A 263 8.62 -10.55 16.48
CA LEU A 263 7.74 -11.25 15.54
C LEU A 263 8.48 -11.63 14.24
N ALA A 264 9.43 -10.82 13.79
CA ALA A 264 10.27 -11.15 12.64
C ALA A 264 11.10 -12.43 12.89
N GLU A 265 11.67 -12.59 14.09
CA GLU A 265 12.37 -13.80 14.50
C GLU A 265 11.43 -15.02 14.55
N ARG A 266 10.23 -14.86 15.13
CA ARG A 266 9.22 -15.94 15.12
C ARG A 266 8.79 -16.31 13.72
N ASN A 267 8.66 -15.35 12.79
CA ASN A 267 8.30 -15.62 11.40
C ASN A 267 9.37 -16.48 10.69
N ILE A 268 10.62 -16.32 11.00
CA ILE A 268 11.69 -17.22 10.53
C ILE A 268 11.51 -18.63 11.15
N ALA A 269 11.26 -18.71 12.45
CA ALA A 269 11.06 -19.97 13.16
C ALA A 269 9.79 -20.74 12.68
N HIS A 270 8.69 -20.04 12.32
CA HIS A 270 7.48 -20.66 11.75
C HIS A 270 7.74 -21.37 10.41
N ASN A 271 8.82 -21.04 9.71
CA ASN A 271 9.28 -21.73 8.52
C ASN A 271 10.28 -22.86 8.78
N GLY A 272 10.49 -23.21 10.06
CA GLY A 272 11.36 -24.31 10.47
C GLY A 272 12.84 -23.96 10.49
N TRP A 273 13.21 -22.67 10.44
CA TRP A 273 14.62 -22.28 10.43
C TRP A 273 15.05 -21.74 11.79
N HIS A 274 16.18 -22.25 12.28
CA HIS A 274 16.91 -21.72 13.43
C HIS A 274 18.18 -21.03 12.94
N ARG A 275 18.26 -19.71 13.14
CA ARG A 275 19.31 -18.87 12.56
C ARG A 275 19.99 -17.99 13.62
N PRO A 276 20.84 -18.61 14.50
CA PRO A 276 21.49 -17.87 15.58
C PRO A 276 22.51 -16.83 15.11
N GLN A 277 22.90 -16.87 13.83
CA GLN A 277 23.78 -15.88 13.21
C GLN A 277 23.07 -14.58 12.78
N ASP A 278 21.74 -14.57 12.78
CA ASP A 278 20.96 -13.39 12.40
C ASP A 278 20.84 -12.43 13.59
N GLU A 279 20.67 -11.14 13.30
CA GLU A 279 20.54 -10.09 14.30
C GLU A 279 19.23 -9.33 14.16
N TYR A 280 18.74 -8.84 15.30
CA TYR A 280 17.52 -8.05 15.42
C TYR A 280 17.82 -6.82 16.26
N LEU A 281 18.06 -5.68 15.61
CA LEU A 281 18.53 -4.44 16.23
C LEU A 281 17.38 -3.44 16.34
N ALA A 282 16.90 -3.21 17.55
CA ALA A 282 15.91 -2.15 17.80
C ALA A 282 16.62 -0.79 17.83
N GLY A 283 16.29 0.09 16.86
CA GLY A 283 16.91 1.40 16.76
C GLY A 283 16.47 2.19 15.53
N ASP A 284 16.89 3.44 15.50
CA ASP A 284 16.69 4.30 14.32
C ASP A 284 17.61 3.86 13.17
N ALA A 285 17.02 3.64 11.99
CA ALA A 285 17.76 3.14 10.82
C ALA A 285 18.91 4.08 10.38
N PHE A 286 18.74 5.41 10.52
CA PHE A 286 19.79 6.37 10.18
C PHE A 286 20.95 6.29 11.16
N GLU A 287 20.66 6.12 12.46
CA GLU A 287 21.68 5.98 13.49
C GLU A 287 22.46 4.68 13.32
N VAL A 288 21.78 3.57 13.05
CA VAL A 288 22.41 2.28 12.79
C VAL A 288 23.31 2.34 11.55
N LEU A 289 22.87 2.95 10.46
CA LEU A 289 23.70 3.12 9.26
C LEU A 289 24.93 4.01 9.52
N ARG A 290 24.77 5.09 10.29
CA ARG A 290 25.89 5.95 10.70
C ARG A 290 26.87 5.20 11.59
N TYR A 291 26.36 4.41 12.56
CA TYR A 291 27.19 3.58 13.40
C TYR A 291 28.02 2.60 12.57
N TYR A 292 27.44 1.88 11.62
CA TYR A 292 28.20 0.98 10.75
C TYR A 292 29.20 1.72 9.88
N ARG A 293 28.85 2.89 9.35
CA ARG A 293 29.79 3.71 8.57
C ARG A 293 31.00 4.14 9.39
N ASP A 294 30.78 4.55 10.64
CA ASP A 294 31.84 5.18 11.48
C ASP A 294 32.66 4.13 12.23
N SER A 295 32.05 3.03 12.68
CA SER A 295 32.73 1.97 13.44
C SER A 295 33.54 1.03 12.56
N HIS A 296 33.23 0.94 11.28
CA HIS A 296 33.88 -0.03 10.39
C HIS A 296 34.71 0.64 9.27
N ARG A 297 35.18 1.87 9.50
CA ARG A 297 36.08 2.56 8.56
C ARG A 297 37.37 1.76 8.29
N ASP A 298 37.88 1.05 9.29
CA ASP A 298 39.14 0.32 9.25
C ASP A 298 38.97 -1.20 9.16
N GLU A 299 37.79 -1.76 9.46
CA GLU A 299 37.53 -3.22 9.53
C GLU A 299 36.73 -3.78 8.35
N GLY A 300 36.29 -2.94 7.43
CA GLY A 300 35.74 -3.38 6.14
C GLY A 300 34.42 -4.17 6.22
N LEU A 301 33.55 -3.96 7.24
CA LEU A 301 32.22 -4.56 7.21
C LEU A 301 31.44 -3.99 6.04
N GLN A 302 31.20 -4.81 5.04
CA GLN A 302 30.44 -4.47 3.85
C GLN A 302 29.32 -5.47 3.69
N PHE A 303 28.17 -4.94 3.25
CA PHE A 303 26.98 -5.74 2.97
C PHE A 303 26.92 -6.13 1.49
N ASP A 304 26.34 -7.28 1.25
CA ASP A 304 26.11 -7.79 -0.10
C ASP A 304 24.79 -7.27 -0.67
N LEU A 305 23.77 -7.19 0.18
CA LEU A 305 22.47 -6.61 -0.14
C LEU A 305 22.03 -5.71 1.02
N ILE A 306 21.59 -4.50 0.68
CA ILE A 306 20.90 -3.60 1.61
C ILE A 306 19.47 -3.36 1.09
N ILE A 307 18.48 -3.54 1.96
CA ILE A 307 17.06 -3.30 1.70
C ILE A 307 16.63 -2.08 2.51
N LEU A 308 16.06 -1.08 1.84
CA LEU A 308 15.53 0.14 2.42
C LEU A 308 14.05 0.26 2.08
N ASP A 309 13.17 -0.05 3.04
CA ASP A 309 11.72 0.12 2.89
C ASP A 309 11.15 1.07 3.95
N PRO A 310 11.55 2.36 3.91
CA PRO A 310 11.18 3.33 4.92
C PRO A 310 9.69 3.67 4.89
N PRO A 311 9.13 4.16 6.01
CA PRO A 311 7.78 4.68 6.06
C PRO A 311 7.64 5.90 5.16
N LYS A 312 6.40 6.35 4.97
CA LYS A 312 6.09 7.52 4.16
C LYS A 312 6.70 8.79 4.77
N PHE A 313 7.64 9.42 4.04
CA PHE A 313 8.28 10.67 4.49
C PHE A 313 7.52 11.94 4.08
N ALA A 314 6.74 11.91 2.98
CA ALA A 314 5.97 13.06 2.52
C ALA A 314 4.47 12.86 2.75
N HIS A 315 3.88 13.60 3.68
CA HIS A 315 2.43 13.59 3.97
C HIS A 315 1.69 14.73 3.25
N SER A 316 2.40 15.81 2.92
CA SER A 316 1.89 16.96 2.18
C SER A 316 2.92 17.44 1.14
N ARG A 317 2.48 18.33 0.25
CA ARG A 317 3.39 18.94 -0.74
C ARG A 317 4.53 19.73 -0.10
N ARG A 318 4.33 20.27 1.11
CA ARG A 318 5.36 21.02 1.84
C ARG A 318 6.49 20.11 2.34
N ASP A 319 6.24 18.82 2.48
CA ASP A 319 7.20 17.86 3.01
C ASP A 319 8.11 17.29 1.92
N ILE A 320 7.86 17.54 0.63
CA ILE A 320 8.56 16.90 -0.50
C ILE A 320 10.07 17.10 -0.40
N ASP A 321 10.53 18.35 -0.17
CA ASP A 321 11.96 18.65 -0.12
C ASP A 321 12.65 17.95 1.05
N ASN A 322 12.00 17.93 2.22
CA ASN A 322 12.53 17.24 3.40
C ASN A 322 12.53 15.72 3.21
N ALA A 323 11.49 15.18 2.61
CA ALA A 323 11.42 13.76 2.25
C ALA A 323 12.53 13.37 1.27
N CYS A 324 12.78 14.19 0.24
CA CYS A 324 13.89 13.98 -0.70
C CYS A 324 15.26 13.98 0.00
N ARG A 325 15.47 14.87 0.98
CA ARG A 325 16.71 14.88 1.78
C ARG A 325 16.85 13.60 2.61
N GLY A 326 15.77 13.17 3.29
CA GLY A 326 15.78 11.93 4.06
C GLY A 326 16.05 10.70 3.19
N TYR A 327 15.39 10.58 2.03
CA TYR A 327 15.68 9.50 1.08
C TYR A 327 17.12 9.57 0.55
N LYS A 328 17.65 10.78 0.28
CA LYS A 328 19.03 10.95 -0.19
C LYS A 328 20.04 10.50 0.88
N ASP A 329 19.89 10.93 2.13
CA ASP A 329 20.76 10.57 3.25
C ASP A 329 20.78 9.05 3.48
N LEU A 330 19.58 8.45 3.53
CA LEU A 330 19.40 7.01 3.74
C LEU A 330 20.11 6.19 2.63
N ASN A 331 19.90 6.56 1.38
CA ASN A 331 20.50 5.87 0.24
C ASN A 331 22.00 6.13 0.14
N TRP A 332 22.48 7.34 0.45
CA TRP A 332 23.89 7.67 0.51
C TRP A 332 24.63 6.81 1.55
N LEU A 333 24.09 6.67 2.75
CA LEU A 333 24.65 5.82 3.80
C LEU A 333 24.73 4.36 3.34
N ALA A 334 23.63 3.82 2.77
CA ALA A 334 23.58 2.45 2.28
C ALA A 334 24.60 2.19 1.16
N LEU A 335 24.72 3.10 0.20
CA LEU A 335 25.68 2.97 -0.90
C LEU A 335 27.14 2.90 -0.43
N ARG A 336 27.47 3.56 0.67
CA ARG A 336 28.83 3.52 1.25
C ARG A 336 29.13 2.22 2.00
N LEU A 337 28.11 1.50 2.46
CA LEU A 337 28.21 0.24 3.21
C LEU A 337 28.15 -0.99 2.30
N LEU A 338 27.77 -0.82 1.04
CA LEU A 338 27.74 -1.92 0.09
C LEU A 338 29.13 -2.22 -0.48
N ARG A 339 29.48 -3.51 -0.54
CA ARG A 339 30.69 -3.94 -1.26
C ARG A 339 30.60 -3.61 -2.76
N PRO A 340 31.74 -3.49 -3.46
CA PRO A 340 31.72 -3.43 -4.92
C PRO A 340 31.03 -4.67 -5.50
N GLY A 341 30.08 -4.45 -6.41
CA GLY A 341 29.23 -5.50 -6.95
C GLY A 341 28.07 -5.91 -6.02
N GLY A 342 27.81 -5.18 -4.93
CA GLY A 342 26.65 -5.40 -4.05
C GLY A 342 25.34 -4.89 -4.62
N TRP A 343 24.24 -5.14 -3.90
CA TRP A 343 22.88 -4.81 -4.30
C TRP A 343 22.22 -3.81 -3.35
N LEU A 344 21.57 -2.81 -3.91
CA LEU A 344 20.67 -1.92 -3.17
C LEU A 344 19.24 -2.14 -3.66
N ALA A 345 18.35 -2.54 -2.74
CA ALA A 345 16.90 -2.49 -2.96
C ALA A 345 16.33 -1.33 -2.14
N THR A 346 15.74 -0.35 -2.79
CA THR A 346 15.26 0.86 -2.12
C THR A 346 13.86 1.23 -2.59
N PHE A 347 13.00 1.63 -1.64
CA PHE A 347 11.58 1.86 -1.85
C PHE A 347 11.12 3.23 -1.36
N SER A 348 10.01 3.68 -1.90
CA SER A 348 9.23 4.82 -1.41
C SER A 348 7.74 4.55 -1.60
N CYS A 349 6.96 4.58 -0.51
CA CYS A 349 5.50 4.52 -0.53
C CYS A 349 4.84 5.91 -0.53
N SER A 350 5.60 7.00 -0.68
CA SER A 350 5.09 8.36 -0.73
C SER A 350 4.48 8.67 -2.10
N GLY A 351 3.14 8.75 -2.22
CA GLY A 351 2.45 9.07 -3.47
C GLY A 351 2.81 10.45 -4.06
N LEU A 352 3.31 11.37 -3.23
CA LEU A 352 3.79 12.71 -3.66
C LEU A 352 5.20 12.69 -4.27
N ILE A 353 5.96 11.62 -4.09
CA ILE A 353 7.27 11.42 -4.71
C ILE A 353 7.05 10.54 -5.94
N SER A 354 7.25 11.09 -7.13
CA SER A 354 7.17 10.32 -8.38
C SER A 354 8.37 9.39 -8.53
N ALA A 355 8.27 8.36 -9.38
CA ALA A 355 9.39 7.47 -9.68
C ALA A 355 10.58 8.24 -10.28
N ASP A 356 10.33 9.22 -11.17
CA ASP A 356 11.34 10.10 -11.73
C ASP A 356 12.07 10.93 -10.64
N LEU A 357 11.30 11.53 -9.72
CA LEU A 357 11.88 12.29 -8.61
C LEU A 357 12.71 11.38 -7.69
N PHE A 358 12.20 10.18 -7.36
CA PHE A 358 12.91 9.22 -6.52
C PHE A 358 14.22 8.77 -7.19
N GLN A 359 14.22 8.52 -8.50
CA GLN A 359 15.43 8.21 -9.27
C GLN A 359 16.46 9.36 -9.23
N LYS A 360 16.01 10.62 -9.33
CA LYS A 360 16.91 11.80 -9.21
C LYS A 360 17.51 11.91 -7.80
N VAL A 361 16.77 11.57 -6.76
CA VAL A 361 17.27 11.49 -5.38
C VAL A 361 18.38 10.43 -5.26
N LEU A 362 18.16 9.24 -5.83
CA LEU A 362 19.15 8.15 -5.85
C LEU A 362 20.41 8.55 -6.65
N PHE A 363 20.23 9.20 -7.80
CA PHE A 363 21.36 9.74 -8.56
C PHE A 363 22.22 10.67 -7.70
N GLY A 364 21.61 11.64 -7.00
CA GLY A 364 22.32 12.53 -6.10
C GLY A 364 23.03 11.78 -4.95
N ALA A 365 22.42 10.73 -4.39
CA ALA A 365 23.05 9.90 -3.37
C ALA A 365 24.25 9.12 -3.91
N ALA A 366 24.16 8.57 -5.13
CA ALA A 366 25.23 7.81 -5.76
C ALA A 366 26.45 8.70 -6.11
N VAL A 367 26.21 9.90 -6.61
CA VAL A 367 27.26 10.90 -6.87
C VAL A 367 27.98 11.27 -5.57
N ASP A 368 27.24 11.61 -4.51
CA ASP A 368 27.84 12.00 -3.22
C ASP A 368 28.55 10.82 -2.53
N ALA A 369 28.14 9.58 -2.78
CA ALA A 369 28.81 8.38 -2.29
C ALA A 369 30.06 8.02 -3.09
N GLY A 370 30.25 8.62 -4.29
CA GLY A 370 31.32 8.27 -5.21
C GLY A 370 31.17 6.86 -5.79
N ARG A 371 29.92 6.35 -5.94
CA ARG A 371 29.64 4.97 -6.36
C ARG A 371 28.97 4.94 -7.73
N PHE A 372 29.50 4.12 -8.64
CA PHE A 372 28.83 3.81 -9.88
C PHE A 372 27.66 2.85 -9.62
N THR A 373 26.44 3.30 -9.92
CA THR A 373 25.21 2.60 -9.57
C THR A 373 24.35 2.41 -10.81
N GLN A 374 23.94 1.18 -11.07
CA GLN A 374 23.10 0.80 -12.21
C GLN A 374 21.73 0.35 -11.71
N ILE A 375 20.65 0.93 -12.23
CA ILE A 375 19.30 0.41 -12.01
C ILE A 375 19.14 -0.85 -12.87
N ILE A 376 18.92 -1.98 -12.23
CA ILE A 376 18.70 -3.27 -12.88
C ILE A 376 17.23 -3.52 -13.08
N ARG A 377 16.39 -3.09 -12.11
CA ARG A 377 14.95 -3.32 -12.15
C ARG A 377 14.19 -2.24 -11.39
N PRO A 378 13.10 -1.70 -11.94
CA PRO A 378 12.13 -0.94 -11.17
C PRO A 378 11.23 -1.88 -10.35
N PHE A 379 10.79 -1.42 -9.19
CA PHE A 379 9.78 -2.05 -8.35
C PHE A 379 8.49 -1.25 -8.31
N SER A 380 7.37 -1.94 -8.11
CA SER A 380 6.04 -1.38 -7.91
C SER A 380 5.28 -2.16 -6.85
N GLN A 381 4.06 -1.75 -6.56
CA GLN A 381 3.14 -2.55 -5.74
C GLN A 381 2.82 -3.90 -6.42
N ALA A 382 2.51 -4.90 -5.58
CA ALA A 382 2.18 -6.24 -6.04
C ALA A 382 0.93 -6.26 -6.94
N THR A 383 0.80 -7.30 -7.74
CA THR A 383 -0.19 -7.43 -8.81
C THR A 383 -1.65 -7.36 -8.34
N ASP A 384 -1.93 -7.72 -7.09
CA ASP A 384 -3.25 -7.58 -6.46
C ASP A 384 -3.59 -6.13 -6.03
N HIS A 385 -2.67 -5.19 -6.21
CA HIS A 385 -2.86 -3.76 -6.04
C HIS A 385 -2.85 -3.06 -7.42
N PRO A 386 -3.86 -3.30 -8.28
CA PRO A 386 -3.86 -2.78 -9.63
C PRO A 386 -3.86 -1.25 -9.66
N VAL A 387 -3.36 -0.71 -10.77
CA VAL A 387 -3.43 0.70 -11.10
C VAL A 387 -4.42 0.87 -12.25
N ALA A 388 -5.49 1.64 -12.05
CA ALA A 388 -6.37 1.98 -13.14
C ALA A 388 -5.71 3.04 -14.05
N LEU A 389 -5.70 2.83 -15.36
CA LEU A 389 -5.11 3.78 -16.32
C LEU A 389 -5.73 5.18 -16.21
N THR A 390 -6.99 5.25 -15.82
CA THR A 390 -7.74 6.50 -15.62
C THR A 390 -7.53 7.11 -14.24
N PHE A 391 -6.83 6.41 -13.33
CA PHE A 391 -6.55 6.81 -11.96
C PHE A 391 -5.09 6.49 -11.58
N PRO A 392 -4.12 7.21 -12.13
CA PRO A 392 -2.68 6.97 -11.87
C PRO A 392 -2.28 7.21 -10.41
N GLU A 393 -3.09 7.90 -9.61
CA GLU A 393 -2.88 8.12 -8.18
C GLU A 393 -2.88 6.81 -7.35
N SER A 394 -3.45 5.73 -7.90
CA SER A 394 -3.34 4.39 -7.29
C SER A 394 -1.93 3.78 -7.36
N ALA A 395 -1.03 4.33 -8.19
CA ALA A 395 0.39 3.96 -8.23
C ALA A 395 1.17 4.71 -7.14
N TYR A 396 1.28 4.13 -5.96
CA TYR A 396 1.91 4.80 -4.82
C TYR A 396 3.26 4.21 -4.40
N LEU A 397 3.49 2.90 -4.58
CA LEU A 397 4.75 2.25 -4.28
C LEU A 397 5.68 2.26 -5.50
N LYS A 398 6.89 2.70 -5.30
CA LYS A 398 7.99 2.65 -6.29
C LYS A 398 9.27 2.27 -5.60
N GLY A 399 10.18 1.67 -6.34
CA GLY A 399 11.50 1.30 -5.85
C GLY A 399 12.43 0.93 -6.99
N PHE A 400 13.68 0.65 -6.64
CA PHE A 400 14.69 0.22 -7.59
C PHE A 400 15.58 -0.86 -6.98
N LEU A 401 15.87 -1.89 -7.75
CA LEU A 401 17.00 -2.78 -7.51
C LEU A 401 18.19 -2.25 -8.28
N CYS A 402 19.25 -1.92 -7.55
CA CYS A 402 20.45 -1.36 -8.12
C CYS A 402 21.66 -2.26 -7.88
N ARG A 403 22.55 -2.35 -8.88
CA ARG A 403 23.88 -2.91 -8.75
C ARG A 403 24.85 -1.77 -8.46
N VAL A 404 25.74 -1.95 -7.49
CA VAL A 404 26.62 -0.89 -6.95
C VAL A 404 28.08 -1.29 -7.09
N TRP A 405 28.91 -0.44 -7.74
CA TRP A 405 30.33 -0.66 -7.98
C TRP A 405 31.21 0.35 -7.27
#